data_0886d7bafaf9a8697d895be55a395f42
#
_entry.id   0886d7bafaf9a8697d895be55a395f42
#
_cell.length_a   1.000
_cell.length_b   1.000
_cell.length_c   1.000
_cell.angle_alpha   90.00
_cell.angle_beta   90.00
_cell.angle_gamma   90.00
#
_symmetry.space_group_name_H-M   'P 1'
#
loop_
_entity.id
_entity.type
_entity.pdbx_description
1 polymer ?
#
loop_
_entity_poly.entity_id
_entity_poly.type
_entity_poly.pdbx_seq_one_letter_code
_entity_poly.pdbx_strand_id
1 'polypeptide(L)'
;MTFGICTLANDWVYDQVVALLNSIEVNGGCELPVCILPYDDQLDRLQELIRQRPQVQLFHDREIIARWDDFVARIWALHPDARRRWNAIGSKGIHRMGTHRRLCAFDGPFERFFYMDADTLLLSSIQPLARWLDTYDWVSYDFQYKHLAHVYEVASPRLWQVFSPQTLHDQVFCSGFYGSHRGLFSARQMHEFWQHLSDGEAEILYPMAPDQTILNYLVMRSNVPSVNLAHALSPAERTGNSANSKHFQRRQGRLYDQGRPLTYLHYIGIPADCFGQLCRGQNIDVPYRDLFLHYRYHHSPEQRPRLLGRKRPYQKPKGKLQRLLGKLGLRI
;
A
#
# COMPACT_ATOMS: atom_id res chain seq x y z
N MET A 1 11.87 3.08 -22.68
CA MET A 1 11.51 2.42 -21.39
C MET A 1 10.07 2.72 -21.07
N THR A 2 9.26 1.69 -20.79
CA THR A 2 7.86 1.85 -20.40
C THR A 2 7.79 2.19 -18.92
N PHE A 3 7.02 3.26 -18.58
CA PHE A 3 6.75 3.68 -17.21
C PHE A 3 5.26 3.69 -16.95
N GLY A 4 4.82 3.23 -15.77
CA GLY A 4 3.41 3.23 -15.41
C GLY A 4 3.16 3.08 -13.91
N ILE A 5 1.89 3.00 -13.54
CA ILE A 5 1.46 2.77 -12.15
C ILE A 5 0.86 1.38 -12.05
N CYS A 6 1.24 0.64 -10.99
CA CYS A 6 0.60 -0.60 -10.58
C CYS A 6 -0.27 -0.37 -9.35
N THR A 7 -1.43 -0.99 -9.30
CA THR A 7 -2.30 -1.01 -8.11
C THR A 7 -2.91 -2.38 -7.91
N LEU A 8 -3.23 -2.75 -6.68
CA LEU A 8 -3.86 -4.02 -6.34
C LEU A 8 -5.33 -3.80 -5.99
N ALA A 9 -6.24 -4.54 -6.62
CA ALA A 9 -7.67 -4.35 -6.39
C ALA A 9 -8.52 -5.59 -6.68
N ASN A 10 -9.75 -5.53 -6.17
CA ASN A 10 -10.91 -6.33 -6.57
C ASN A 10 -12.17 -5.45 -6.51
N ASP A 11 -13.34 -6.01 -6.78
CA ASP A 11 -14.60 -5.27 -6.78
C ASP A 11 -15.02 -4.72 -5.40
N TRP A 12 -14.45 -5.26 -4.31
CA TRP A 12 -14.69 -4.76 -2.96
C TRP A 12 -14.18 -3.32 -2.76
N VAL A 13 -13.06 -2.98 -3.39
CA VAL A 13 -12.42 -1.65 -3.32
C VAL A 13 -12.71 -0.79 -4.56
N TYR A 14 -13.73 -1.14 -5.36
CA TYR A 14 -14.08 -0.48 -6.61
C TYR A 14 -14.13 1.06 -6.51
N ASP A 15 -14.81 1.60 -5.49
CA ASP A 15 -14.98 3.04 -5.34
C ASP A 15 -13.64 3.75 -5.07
N GLN A 16 -12.72 3.06 -4.36
CA GLN A 16 -11.37 3.55 -4.10
C GLN A 16 -10.53 3.52 -5.38
N VAL A 17 -10.62 2.44 -6.17
CA VAL A 17 -9.94 2.34 -7.47
C VAL A 17 -10.38 3.44 -8.42
N VAL A 18 -11.69 3.71 -8.53
CA VAL A 18 -12.19 4.81 -9.37
C VAL A 18 -11.63 6.15 -8.92
N ALA A 19 -11.58 6.42 -7.61
CA ALA A 19 -11.01 7.65 -7.08
C ALA A 19 -9.50 7.75 -7.36
N LEU A 20 -8.75 6.65 -7.19
CA LEU A 20 -7.33 6.59 -7.51
C LEU A 20 -7.07 6.86 -8.99
N LEU A 21 -7.76 6.14 -9.90
CA LEU A 21 -7.59 6.31 -11.35
C LEU A 21 -7.88 7.73 -11.80
N ASN A 22 -8.96 8.34 -11.29
CA ASN A 22 -9.29 9.74 -11.59
C ASN A 22 -8.24 10.72 -11.03
N SER A 23 -7.67 10.43 -9.86
CA SER A 23 -6.61 11.24 -9.29
C SER A 23 -5.30 11.15 -10.09
N ILE A 24 -5.00 9.96 -10.64
CA ILE A 24 -3.86 9.73 -11.55
C ILE A 24 -4.07 10.52 -12.85
N GLU A 25 -5.25 10.42 -13.46
CA GLU A 25 -5.59 11.15 -14.68
C GLU A 25 -5.41 12.67 -14.52
N VAL A 26 -5.93 13.23 -13.41
CA VAL A 26 -5.88 14.67 -13.15
C VAL A 26 -4.47 15.18 -12.82
N ASN A 27 -3.69 14.41 -12.08
CA ASN A 27 -2.42 14.87 -11.52
C ASN A 27 -1.17 14.19 -12.13
N GLY A 28 -1.33 13.00 -12.71
CA GLY A 28 -0.25 12.24 -13.36
C GLY A 28 -0.24 12.41 -14.88
N GLY A 29 -1.37 12.79 -15.45
CA GLY A 29 -1.61 12.88 -16.90
C GLY A 29 -2.53 11.75 -17.39
N CYS A 30 -3.41 12.09 -18.35
CA CYS A 30 -4.41 11.15 -18.90
C CYS A 30 -3.80 9.96 -19.67
N GLU A 31 -2.58 10.11 -20.16
CA GLU A 31 -1.84 9.07 -20.91
C GLU A 31 -1.04 8.13 -20.00
N LEU A 32 -0.96 8.40 -18.68
CA LEU A 32 -0.15 7.58 -17.78
C LEU A 32 -0.77 6.18 -17.62
N PRO A 33 -0.10 5.12 -18.09
CA PRO A 33 -0.66 3.78 -18.06
C PRO A 33 -0.75 3.22 -16.65
N VAL A 34 -1.84 2.50 -16.37
CA VAL A 34 -2.08 1.83 -15.09
C VAL A 34 -2.32 0.35 -15.29
N CYS A 35 -1.67 -0.49 -14.48
CA CYS A 35 -1.91 -1.92 -14.41
C CYS A 35 -2.58 -2.28 -13.08
N ILE A 36 -3.78 -2.84 -13.13
CA ILE A 36 -4.47 -3.36 -11.95
C ILE A 36 -4.06 -4.82 -11.75
N LEU A 37 -3.46 -5.13 -10.62
CA LEU A 37 -3.14 -6.48 -10.17
C LEU A 37 -4.37 -7.07 -9.47
N PRO A 38 -4.83 -8.29 -9.79
CA PRO A 38 -6.03 -8.85 -9.20
C PRO A 38 -5.77 -9.31 -7.76
N TYR A 39 -6.54 -8.79 -6.79
CA TYR A 39 -6.50 -9.28 -5.42
C TYR A 39 -7.07 -10.71 -5.31
N ASP A 40 -8.16 -10.96 -6.02
CA ASP A 40 -8.86 -12.25 -6.17
C ASP A 40 -9.61 -12.27 -7.52
N ASP A 41 -10.51 -13.21 -7.70
CA ASP A 41 -11.27 -13.37 -8.94
C ASP A 41 -12.58 -12.52 -9.01
N GLN A 42 -12.87 -11.70 -8.00
CA GLN A 42 -14.02 -10.79 -7.99
C GLN A 42 -13.69 -9.48 -8.74
N LEU A 43 -13.83 -9.48 -10.06
CA LEU A 43 -13.31 -8.44 -10.95
C LEU A 43 -14.31 -7.91 -11.96
N ASP A 44 -15.59 -8.30 -11.90
CA ASP A 44 -16.58 -7.99 -12.92
C ASP A 44 -16.76 -6.48 -13.13
N ARG A 45 -16.89 -5.73 -12.02
CA ARG A 45 -17.03 -4.26 -12.05
C ARG A 45 -15.75 -3.57 -12.52
N LEU A 46 -14.60 -4.08 -12.11
CA LEU A 46 -13.30 -3.55 -12.54
C LEU A 46 -13.07 -3.80 -14.03
N GLN A 47 -13.43 -4.97 -14.55
CA GLN A 47 -13.34 -5.26 -15.99
C GLN A 47 -14.22 -4.31 -16.82
N GLU A 48 -15.43 -4.01 -16.37
CA GLU A 48 -16.28 -3.03 -17.03
C GLU A 48 -15.70 -1.61 -16.99
N LEU A 49 -15.12 -1.21 -15.86
CA LEU A 49 -14.41 0.07 -15.70
C LEU A 49 -13.23 0.18 -16.68
N ILE A 50 -12.45 -0.90 -16.81
CA ILE A 50 -11.25 -0.96 -17.66
C ILE A 50 -11.61 -0.81 -19.13
N ARG A 51 -12.72 -1.41 -19.60
CA ARG A 51 -13.19 -1.26 -21.01
C ARG A 51 -13.41 0.20 -21.40
N GLN A 52 -13.72 1.07 -20.44
CA GLN A 52 -13.94 2.50 -20.66
C GLN A 52 -12.68 3.36 -20.52
N ARG A 53 -11.51 2.74 -20.23
CA ARG A 53 -10.26 3.42 -19.94
C ARG A 53 -9.07 2.77 -20.65
N PRO A 54 -8.75 3.20 -21.89
CA PRO A 54 -7.72 2.55 -22.72
C PRO A 54 -6.31 2.56 -22.07
N GLN A 55 -6.02 3.50 -21.16
CA GLN A 55 -4.75 3.56 -20.43
C GLN A 55 -4.69 2.60 -19.25
N VAL A 56 -5.79 1.90 -18.90
CA VAL A 56 -5.87 0.97 -17.77
C VAL A 56 -5.96 -0.46 -18.26
N GLN A 57 -5.12 -1.34 -17.75
CA GLN A 57 -5.15 -2.77 -18.07
C GLN A 57 -5.23 -3.62 -16.79
N LEU A 58 -5.83 -4.80 -16.91
CA LEU A 58 -5.81 -5.81 -15.88
C LEU A 58 -4.61 -6.74 -16.10
N PHE A 59 -3.84 -7.01 -15.05
CA PHE A 59 -2.84 -8.07 -15.06
C PHE A 59 -3.54 -9.43 -15.01
N HIS A 60 -3.29 -10.29 -15.99
CA HIS A 60 -4.02 -11.57 -16.14
C HIS A 60 -3.09 -12.78 -16.36
N ASP A 61 -1.77 -12.60 -16.21
CA ASP A 61 -0.83 -13.70 -16.32
C ASP A 61 -0.96 -14.65 -15.11
N ARG A 62 -1.70 -15.74 -15.31
CA ARG A 62 -2.01 -16.71 -14.26
C ARG A 62 -0.78 -17.49 -13.78
N GLU A 63 0.22 -17.70 -14.64
CA GLU A 63 1.44 -18.40 -14.29
C GLU A 63 2.29 -17.56 -13.34
N ILE A 64 2.42 -16.27 -13.63
CA ILE A 64 3.12 -15.33 -12.75
C ILE A 64 2.39 -15.21 -11.40
N ILE A 65 1.06 -15.08 -11.41
CA ILE A 65 0.26 -15.02 -10.18
C ILE A 65 0.46 -16.28 -9.34
N ALA A 66 0.34 -17.46 -9.95
CA ALA A 66 0.50 -18.73 -9.26
C ALA A 66 1.91 -18.91 -8.69
N ARG A 67 2.94 -18.48 -9.41
CA ARG A 67 4.33 -18.53 -8.96
C ARG A 67 4.55 -17.68 -7.70
N TRP A 68 4.01 -16.45 -7.67
CA TRP A 68 4.12 -15.59 -6.49
C TRP A 68 3.27 -16.10 -5.33
N ASP A 69 2.05 -16.58 -5.60
CA ASP A 69 1.19 -17.19 -4.58
C ASP A 69 1.86 -18.41 -3.95
N ASP A 70 2.50 -19.31 -4.74
CA ASP A 70 3.28 -20.46 -4.24
C ASP A 70 4.49 -20.01 -3.40
N PHE A 71 5.28 -19.07 -3.92
CA PHE A 71 6.45 -18.55 -3.19
C PHE A 71 6.06 -18.02 -1.81
N VAL A 72 5.01 -17.21 -1.73
CA VAL A 72 4.50 -16.65 -0.47
C VAL A 72 3.95 -17.74 0.45
N ALA A 73 3.22 -18.71 -0.11
CA ALA A 73 2.69 -19.84 0.69
C ALA A 73 3.81 -20.64 1.34
N ARG A 74 4.88 -20.88 0.60
CA ARG A 74 6.08 -21.59 1.11
C ARG A 74 6.77 -20.79 2.21
N ILE A 75 6.92 -19.45 2.06
CA ILE A 75 7.50 -18.58 3.11
C ILE A 75 6.70 -18.71 4.41
N TRP A 76 5.38 -18.56 4.32
CA TRP A 76 4.53 -18.59 5.51
C TRP A 76 4.41 -19.96 6.15
N ALA A 77 4.68 -21.04 5.40
CA ALA A 77 4.80 -22.39 5.97
C ALA A 77 6.02 -22.54 6.90
N LEU A 78 7.07 -21.74 6.70
CA LEU A 78 8.27 -21.74 7.56
C LEU A 78 8.08 -20.93 8.85
N HIS A 79 7.10 -20.04 8.90
CA HIS A 79 6.94 -19.15 10.06
C HIS A 79 6.36 -19.90 11.26
N PRO A 80 7.01 -19.88 12.45
CA PRO A 80 6.66 -20.73 13.58
C PRO A 80 5.25 -20.48 14.14
N ASP A 81 4.76 -19.26 14.04
CA ASP A 81 3.56 -18.78 14.74
C ASP A 81 2.44 -18.23 13.84
N ALA A 82 2.71 -17.97 12.56
CA ALA A 82 1.77 -17.26 11.68
C ALA A 82 0.39 -17.94 11.65
N ARG A 83 0.36 -19.25 11.42
CA ARG A 83 -0.89 -20.03 11.36
C ARG A 83 -1.69 -19.94 12.65
N ARG A 84 -1.03 -20.06 13.81
CA ARG A 84 -1.69 -19.98 15.12
C ARG A 84 -2.31 -18.58 15.32
N ARG A 85 -1.57 -17.52 14.98
CA ARG A 85 -2.05 -16.13 15.10
C ARG A 85 -3.22 -15.85 14.16
N TRP A 86 -3.17 -16.33 12.93
CA TRP A 86 -4.27 -16.17 11.96
C TRP A 86 -5.53 -16.92 12.36
N ASN A 87 -5.38 -18.14 12.88
CA ASN A 87 -6.52 -18.89 13.40
C ASN A 87 -7.18 -18.16 14.58
N ALA A 88 -6.40 -17.52 15.46
CA ALA A 88 -6.91 -16.76 16.60
C ALA A 88 -7.78 -15.55 16.20
N ILE A 89 -7.59 -14.99 14.99
CA ILE A 89 -8.42 -13.91 14.44
C ILE A 89 -9.48 -14.42 13.45
N GLY A 90 -9.66 -15.74 13.31
CA GLY A 90 -10.65 -16.36 12.42
C GLY A 90 -10.27 -16.33 10.94
N SER A 91 -9.02 -16.05 10.59
CA SER A 91 -8.56 -16.07 9.21
C SER A 91 -8.37 -17.49 8.71
N LYS A 92 -9.01 -17.85 7.59
CA LYS A 92 -8.83 -19.14 6.94
C LYS A 92 -7.64 -19.06 5.96
N GLY A 93 -6.66 -19.94 6.11
CA GLY A 93 -5.47 -19.93 5.25
C GLY A 93 -4.46 -18.84 5.63
N ILE A 94 -3.75 -18.32 4.64
CA ILE A 94 -2.82 -17.21 4.81
C ILE A 94 -3.65 -15.93 4.93
N HIS A 95 -3.41 -15.17 6.00
CA HIS A 95 -4.12 -13.93 6.23
C HIS A 95 -3.89 -12.95 5.07
N ARG A 96 -4.99 -12.44 4.49
CA ARG A 96 -4.95 -11.47 3.39
C ARG A 96 -4.08 -11.94 2.20
N MET A 97 -4.16 -13.22 1.82
CA MET A 97 -3.32 -13.82 0.76
C MET A 97 -3.25 -12.95 -0.50
N GLY A 98 -4.37 -12.44 -0.97
CA GLY A 98 -4.43 -11.60 -2.18
C GLY A 98 -3.57 -10.33 -2.12
N THR A 99 -3.22 -9.80 -0.92
CA THR A 99 -2.36 -8.60 -0.84
C THR A 99 -0.94 -8.85 -1.34
N HIS A 100 -0.47 -10.10 -1.29
CA HIS A 100 0.87 -10.46 -1.78
C HIS A 100 0.99 -10.38 -3.30
N ARG A 101 -0.13 -10.38 -4.03
CA ARG A 101 -0.14 -10.27 -5.50
C ARG A 101 0.38 -8.92 -6.00
N ARG A 102 0.65 -7.94 -5.10
CA ARG A 102 1.45 -6.75 -5.45
C ARG A 102 2.85 -7.11 -5.94
N LEU A 103 3.39 -8.28 -5.55
CA LEU A 103 4.66 -8.80 -6.05
C LEU A 103 4.65 -9.08 -7.56
N CYS A 104 3.48 -9.31 -8.17
CA CYS A 104 3.34 -9.45 -9.62
C CYS A 104 3.77 -8.18 -10.38
N ALA A 105 3.85 -7.01 -9.73
CA ALA A 105 4.35 -5.79 -10.35
C ALA A 105 5.80 -5.94 -10.86
N PHE A 106 6.61 -6.79 -10.20
CA PHE A 106 8.01 -7.06 -10.61
C PHE A 106 8.11 -7.92 -11.88
N ASP A 107 7.02 -8.52 -12.33
CA ASP A 107 6.91 -9.22 -13.63
C ASP A 107 5.82 -8.56 -14.51
N GLY A 108 5.41 -7.35 -14.13
CA GLY A 108 4.35 -6.60 -14.79
C GLY A 108 4.75 -6.00 -16.13
N PRO A 109 3.85 -5.23 -16.76
CA PRO A 109 4.04 -4.72 -18.12
C PRO A 109 5.03 -3.55 -18.20
N PHE A 110 5.39 -2.92 -17.09
CA PHE A 110 6.23 -1.72 -17.09
C PHE A 110 7.67 -2.04 -16.72
N GLU A 111 8.63 -1.48 -17.44
CA GLU A 111 10.07 -1.59 -17.10
C GLU A 111 10.39 -0.84 -15.80
N ARG A 112 9.70 0.30 -15.59
CA ARG A 112 9.72 1.09 -14.36
C ARG A 112 8.29 1.34 -13.91
N PHE A 113 8.03 1.27 -12.64
CA PHE A 113 6.69 1.50 -12.12
C PHE A 113 6.69 2.18 -10.76
N PHE A 114 5.60 2.87 -10.45
CA PHE A 114 5.19 3.12 -9.08
C PHE A 114 4.02 2.21 -8.73
N TYR A 115 4.09 1.62 -7.55
CA TYR A 115 2.96 0.92 -6.95
C TYR A 115 2.22 1.87 -6.02
N MET A 116 0.89 1.85 -6.09
CA MET A 116 0.00 2.62 -5.22
C MET A 116 -1.14 1.74 -4.74
N ASP A 117 -1.37 1.64 -3.43
CA ASP A 117 -2.55 0.95 -2.91
C ASP A 117 -3.84 1.62 -3.38
N ALA A 118 -4.92 0.84 -3.58
CA ALA A 118 -6.22 1.36 -4.05
C ALA A 118 -6.82 2.43 -3.13
N ASP A 119 -6.44 2.47 -1.85
CA ASP A 119 -6.84 3.47 -0.88
C ASP A 119 -5.90 4.68 -0.83
N THR A 120 -5.25 4.99 -1.96
CA THR A 120 -4.44 6.21 -2.13
C THR A 120 -5.06 7.16 -3.16
N LEU A 121 -4.64 8.43 -3.12
CA LEU A 121 -4.91 9.43 -4.15
C LEU A 121 -3.59 10.07 -4.56
N LEU A 122 -3.31 10.14 -5.85
CA LEU A 122 -2.22 10.95 -6.39
C LEU A 122 -2.66 12.42 -6.37
N LEU A 123 -1.86 13.32 -5.78
CA LEU A 123 -2.24 14.74 -5.61
C LEU A 123 -1.29 15.71 -6.31
N SER A 124 -0.17 15.20 -6.82
CA SER A 124 0.79 15.95 -7.64
C SER A 124 1.41 15.03 -8.70
N SER A 125 2.12 15.60 -9.66
CA SER A 125 2.84 14.81 -10.67
C SER A 125 3.79 13.80 -10.02
N ILE A 126 3.78 12.55 -10.54
CA ILE A 126 4.68 11.47 -10.13
C ILE A 126 6.08 11.61 -10.77
N GLN A 127 6.23 12.42 -11.82
CA GLN A 127 7.47 12.53 -12.61
C GLN A 127 8.71 12.94 -11.80
N PRO A 128 8.62 13.88 -10.82
CA PRO A 128 9.78 14.21 -9.99
C PRO A 128 10.27 13.01 -9.17
N LEU A 129 9.37 12.11 -8.74
CA LEU A 129 9.73 10.89 -8.01
C LEU A 129 10.27 9.83 -8.96
N ALA A 130 9.72 9.72 -10.16
CA ALA A 130 10.16 8.74 -11.15
C ALA A 130 11.63 8.92 -11.57
N ARG A 131 12.17 10.15 -11.51
CA ARG A 131 13.59 10.42 -11.78
C ARG A 131 14.55 9.78 -10.77
N TRP A 132 14.10 9.50 -9.55
CA TRP A 132 14.93 8.80 -8.58
C TRP A 132 15.20 7.34 -9.00
N LEU A 133 14.34 6.75 -9.84
CA LEU A 133 14.55 5.43 -10.45
C LEU A 133 15.66 5.43 -11.52
N ASP A 134 16.25 6.58 -11.87
CA ASP A 134 17.46 6.64 -12.68
C ASP A 134 18.72 6.24 -11.90
N THR A 135 18.67 6.30 -10.57
CA THR A 135 19.81 6.06 -9.67
C THR A 135 19.54 4.91 -8.70
N TYR A 136 18.28 4.71 -8.30
CA TYR A 136 17.90 3.73 -7.29
C TYR A 136 16.96 2.67 -7.88
N ASP A 137 17.14 1.43 -7.46
CA ASP A 137 16.28 0.31 -7.85
C ASP A 137 15.00 0.26 -6.99
N TRP A 138 15.03 0.91 -5.82
CA TRP A 138 13.92 1.05 -4.90
C TRP A 138 13.76 2.48 -4.40
N VAL A 139 12.56 3.02 -4.57
CA VAL A 139 12.20 4.37 -4.09
C VAL A 139 10.95 4.28 -3.24
N SER A 140 11.03 4.67 -1.97
CA SER A 140 9.87 4.84 -1.10
C SER A 140 9.71 6.30 -0.67
N TYR A 141 8.52 6.66 -0.20
CA TYR A 141 8.25 8.00 0.35
C TYR A 141 7.25 7.90 1.49
N ASP A 142 7.71 7.49 2.64
CA ASP A 142 6.86 7.29 3.81
C ASP A 142 7.65 7.41 5.13
N PHE A 143 6.91 7.27 6.24
CA PHE A 143 7.44 7.42 7.60
C PHE A 143 7.31 6.13 8.41
N GLN A 144 7.29 4.95 7.76
CA GLN A 144 7.10 3.64 8.39
C GLN A 144 8.18 3.31 9.42
N TYR A 145 9.38 3.84 9.25
CA TYR A 145 10.49 3.68 10.20
C TYR A 145 10.15 4.11 11.64
N LYS A 146 9.12 4.94 11.82
CA LYS A 146 8.60 5.32 13.15
C LYS A 146 7.78 4.20 13.83
N HIS A 147 7.41 3.15 13.07
CA HIS A 147 6.50 2.09 13.51
C HIS A 147 7.00 0.71 13.06
N LEU A 148 8.25 0.36 13.40
CA LEU A 148 8.93 -0.87 12.98
C LEU A 148 8.13 -2.14 13.35
N ALA A 149 7.45 -2.16 14.50
CA ALA A 149 6.61 -3.28 14.95
C ALA A 149 5.37 -3.56 14.06
N HIS A 150 5.11 -2.73 13.05
CA HIS A 150 4.10 -3.01 12.03
C HIS A 150 4.69 -3.68 10.78
N VAL A 151 6.01 -3.90 10.76
CA VAL A 151 6.72 -4.53 9.64
C VAL A 151 7.39 -5.83 10.08
N TYR A 152 8.03 -5.83 11.25
CA TYR A 152 8.80 -6.96 11.74
C TYR A 152 8.43 -7.33 13.19
N GLU A 153 8.73 -8.56 13.58
CA GLU A 153 8.67 -9.03 14.96
C GLU A 153 9.85 -8.47 15.75
N VAL A 154 9.68 -7.26 16.27
CA VAL A 154 10.74 -6.53 17.00
C VAL A 154 11.19 -7.22 18.29
N ALA A 155 10.40 -8.14 18.82
CA ALA A 155 10.74 -8.96 19.97
C ALA A 155 11.66 -10.15 19.61
N SER A 156 11.81 -10.49 18.32
CA SER A 156 12.73 -11.55 17.90
C SER A 156 14.17 -11.04 17.96
N PRO A 157 15.08 -11.69 18.73
CA PRO A 157 16.51 -11.37 18.70
C PRO A 157 17.13 -11.53 17.31
N ARG A 158 16.58 -12.42 16.50
CA ARG A 158 17.03 -12.70 15.13
C ARG A 158 16.93 -11.47 14.23
N LEU A 159 15.93 -10.61 14.42
CA LEU A 159 15.78 -9.38 13.64
C LEU A 159 17.06 -8.53 13.71
N TRP A 160 17.63 -8.39 14.90
CA TRP A 160 18.82 -7.58 15.17
C TRP A 160 20.14 -8.25 14.75
N GLN A 161 20.09 -9.55 14.43
CA GLN A 161 21.18 -10.28 13.79
C GLN A 161 21.13 -10.15 12.25
N VAL A 162 19.93 -10.12 11.69
CA VAL A 162 19.69 -10.02 10.23
C VAL A 162 19.88 -8.59 9.73
N PHE A 163 19.34 -7.60 10.44
CA PHE A 163 19.40 -6.20 10.06
C PHE A 163 19.93 -5.33 11.18
N SER A 164 20.84 -4.41 10.86
CA SER A 164 21.28 -3.40 11.83
C SER A 164 20.16 -2.42 12.17
N PRO A 165 20.15 -1.80 13.36
CA PRO A 165 19.19 -0.74 13.70
C PRO A 165 19.19 0.41 12.69
N GLN A 166 20.35 0.76 12.13
CA GLN A 166 20.49 1.80 11.12
C GLN A 166 19.83 1.38 9.80
N THR A 167 20.07 0.14 9.34
CA THR A 167 19.42 -0.41 8.11
C THR A 167 17.90 -0.39 8.26
N LEU A 168 17.38 -0.84 9.41
CA LEU A 168 15.94 -0.82 9.69
C LEU A 168 15.37 0.59 9.66
N HIS A 169 16.09 1.56 10.28
CA HIS A 169 15.65 2.95 10.27
C HIS A 169 15.63 3.55 8.86
N ASP A 170 16.64 3.28 8.05
CA ASP A 170 16.82 3.95 6.76
C ASP A 170 16.00 3.30 5.64
N GLN A 171 15.74 1.99 5.71
CA GLN A 171 15.21 1.22 4.60
C GLN A 171 13.79 0.68 4.80
N VAL A 172 13.27 0.59 6.03
CA VAL A 172 11.90 0.14 6.26
C VAL A 172 10.89 1.11 5.65
N PHE A 173 9.90 0.56 4.96
CA PHE A 173 8.88 1.33 4.25
C PHE A 173 7.47 0.74 4.42
N CYS A 174 6.46 1.58 4.16
CA CYS A 174 5.07 1.17 3.95
C CYS A 174 4.89 0.62 2.53
N SER A 175 4.28 -0.56 2.41
CA SER A 175 4.05 -1.20 1.11
C SER A 175 3.00 -0.54 0.22
N GLY A 176 2.35 0.54 0.70
CA GLY A 176 1.26 1.19 -0.03
C GLY A 176 1.68 2.21 -1.08
N PHE A 177 2.96 2.61 -1.12
CA PHE A 177 3.50 3.52 -2.13
C PHE A 177 5.01 3.33 -2.29
N TYR A 178 5.44 2.87 -3.46
CA TYR A 178 6.86 2.71 -3.79
C TYR A 178 7.09 2.71 -5.30
N GLY A 179 8.32 3.03 -5.71
CA GLY A 179 8.78 2.90 -7.10
C GLY A 179 9.85 1.82 -7.23
N SER A 180 9.87 1.09 -8.36
CA SER A 180 10.85 0.06 -8.65
C SER A 180 10.91 -0.30 -10.14
N HIS A 181 11.67 -1.35 -10.46
CA HIS A 181 11.89 -1.88 -11.79
C HIS A 181 11.33 -3.29 -11.94
N ARG A 182 10.89 -3.63 -13.14
CA ARG A 182 10.59 -5.01 -13.52
C ARG A 182 11.86 -5.85 -13.40
N GLY A 183 11.71 -7.08 -12.90
CA GLY A 183 12.81 -8.01 -12.75
C GLY A 183 13.79 -7.68 -11.61
N LEU A 184 13.36 -6.89 -10.63
CA LEU A 184 14.17 -6.54 -9.46
C LEU A 184 14.77 -7.77 -8.76
N PHE A 185 14.02 -8.85 -8.68
CA PHE A 185 14.44 -10.09 -8.02
C PHE A 185 14.76 -11.17 -9.05
N SER A 186 16.04 -11.51 -9.18
CA SER A 186 16.50 -12.62 -10.02
C SER A 186 16.13 -13.99 -9.41
N ALA A 187 16.07 -15.03 -10.22
CA ALA A 187 15.83 -16.40 -9.76
C ALA A 187 16.86 -16.85 -8.69
N ARG A 188 18.11 -16.41 -8.82
CA ARG A 188 19.16 -16.66 -7.83
C ARG A 188 18.83 -16.00 -6.48
N GLN A 189 18.47 -14.72 -6.47
CA GLN A 189 18.08 -14.03 -5.24
C GLN A 189 16.84 -14.66 -4.59
N MET A 190 15.86 -15.09 -5.39
CA MET A 190 14.67 -15.79 -4.88
C MET A 190 15.06 -17.11 -4.17
N HIS A 191 16.06 -17.82 -4.69
CA HIS A 191 16.58 -19.02 -4.06
C HIS A 191 17.34 -18.69 -2.75
N GLU A 192 18.16 -17.65 -2.76
CA GLU A 192 18.90 -17.17 -1.59
C GLU A 192 17.93 -16.72 -0.47
N PHE A 193 16.87 -15.99 -0.80
CA PHE A 193 15.81 -15.63 0.19
C PHE A 193 15.17 -16.86 0.79
N TRP A 194 14.86 -17.86 -0.05
CA TRP A 194 14.30 -19.12 0.44
C TRP A 194 15.24 -19.81 1.44
N GLN A 195 16.54 -19.89 1.16
CA GLN A 195 17.52 -20.48 2.06
C GLN A 195 17.57 -19.74 3.40
N HIS A 196 17.70 -18.42 3.40
CA HIS A 196 17.72 -17.61 4.63
C HIS A 196 16.46 -17.77 5.48
N LEU A 197 15.28 -17.78 4.82
CA LEU A 197 14.02 -17.97 5.51
C LEU A 197 13.91 -19.39 6.10
N SER A 198 14.40 -20.41 5.38
CA SER A 198 14.45 -21.79 5.86
C SER A 198 15.42 -21.96 7.04
N ASP A 199 16.50 -21.17 7.10
CA ASP A 199 17.49 -21.13 8.17
C ASP A 199 17.02 -20.33 9.41
N GLY A 200 15.71 -20.01 9.45
CA GLY A 200 15.04 -19.43 10.61
C GLY A 200 14.78 -17.93 10.53
N GLU A 201 15.18 -17.22 9.45
CA GLU A 201 14.85 -15.79 9.32
C GLU A 201 13.33 -15.56 9.17
N ALA A 202 12.53 -16.59 8.83
CA ALA A 202 11.08 -16.45 8.75
C ALA A 202 10.43 -15.95 10.07
N GLU A 203 11.04 -16.19 11.23
CA GLU A 203 10.51 -15.77 12.53
C GLU A 203 10.46 -14.25 12.71
N ILE A 204 11.26 -13.48 11.92
CA ILE A 204 11.25 -12.00 12.01
C ILE A 204 10.08 -11.36 11.29
N LEU A 205 9.39 -12.09 10.42
CA LEU A 205 8.28 -11.59 9.64
C LEU A 205 7.05 -11.32 10.52
N TYR A 206 6.37 -10.19 10.32
CA TYR A 206 5.19 -9.81 11.10
C TYR A 206 3.90 -10.34 10.46
N PRO A 207 3.25 -11.40 11.00
CA PRO A 207 2.12 -12.06 10.32
C PRO A 207 0.85 -11.22 10.18
N MET A 208 0.72 -10.09 10.93
CA MET A 208 -0.48 -9.26 10.87
C MET A 208 -0.44 -8.19 9.77
N ALA A 209 0.73 -7.98 9.14
CA ALA A 209 0.91 -7.21 7.90
C ALA A 209 1.72 -8.05 6.91
N PRO A 210 1.16 -9.19 6.44
CA PRO A 210 1.93 -10.26 5.85
C PRO A 210 2.60 -9.91 4.52
N ASP A 211 1.98 -9.09 3.70
CA ASP A 211 2.52 -8.60 2.44
C ASP A 211 3.60 -7.54 2.66
N GLN A 212 3.40 -6.63 3.61
CA GLN A 212 4.35 -5.57 3.92
C GLN A 212 5.67 -6.12 4.45
N THR A 213 5.62 -7.10 5.36
CA THR A 213 6.82 -7.70 5.93
C THR A 213 7.62 -8.47 4.89
N ILE A 214 6.97 -9.28 4.03
CA ILE A 214 7.65 -10.02 2.96
C ILE A 214 8.31 -9.04 1.99
N LEU A 215 7.60 -8.02 1.52
CA LEU A 215 8.15 -7.06 0.57
C LEU A 215 9.36 -6.31 1.16
N ASN A 216 9.25 -5.84 2.42
CA ASN A 216 10.38 -5.24 3.12
C ASN A 216 11.57 -6.20 3.23
N TYR A 217 11.31 -7.46 3.60
CA TYR A 217 12.36 -8.49 3.71
C TYR A 217 13.08 -8.70 2.38
N LEU A 218 12.35 -8.90 1.28
CA LEU A 218 12.93 -9.13 -0.04
C LEU A 218 13.80 -7.95 -0.48
N VAL A 219 13.30 -6.72 -0.36
CA VAL A 219 14.03 -5.51 -0.75
C VAL A 219 15.28 -5.31 0.10
N MET A 220 15.16 -5.39 1.43
CA MET A 220 16.28 -5.16 2.34
C MET A 220 17.34 -6.27 2.24
N ARG A 221 16.93 -7.53 2.03
CA ARG A 221 17.87 -8.66 1.85
C ARG A 221 18.53 -8.68 0.48
N SER A 222 17.92 -8.10 -0.54
CA SER A 222 18.52 -7.98 -1.89
C SER A 222 19.67 -6.97 -1.93
N ASN A 223 19.77 -6.09 -0.94
CA ASN A 223 20.79 -5.04 -0.86
C ASN A 223 20.86 -4.16 -2.12
N VAL A 224 19.73 -3.95 -2.78
CA VAL A 224 19.63 -3.08 -3.97
C VAL A 224 19.76 -1.60 -3.58
N PRO A 225 20.28 -0.73 -4.46
CA PRO A 225 20.26 0.71 -4.25
C PRO A 225 18.85 1.21 -3.90
N SER A 226 18.67 1.65 -2.66
CA SER A 226 17.37 2.03 -2.10
C SER A 226 17.41 3.43 -1.54
N VAL A 227 16.29 4.17 -1.66
CA VAL A 227 16.13 5.48 -1.05
C VAL A 227 14.71 5.64 -0.49
N ASN A 228 14.62 6.18 0.74
CA ASN A 228 13.38 6.72 1.26
C ASN A 228 13.41 8.26 1.17
N LEU A 229 12.54 8.83 0.38
CA LEU A 229 12.48 10.28 0.15
C LEU A 229 12.11 11.05 1.42
N ALA A 230 11.49 10.41 2.41
CA ALA A 230 11.29 11.04 3.72
C ALA A 230 12.60 11.28 4.48
N HIS A 231 13.70 10.58 4.14
CA HIS A 231 15.05 10.85 4.65
C HIS A 231 15.86 11.72 3.69
N ALA A 232 15.79 11.44 2.39
CA ALA A 232 16.63 12.09 1.38
C ALA A 232 16.25 13.55 1.10
N LEU A 233 14.94 13.87 1.13
CA LEU A 233 14.47 15.23 0.94
C LEU A 233 14.71 16.09 2.19
N SER A 234 15.04 17.36 1.98
CA SER A 234 15.15 18.31 3.09
C SER A 234 13.81 18.47 3.83
N PRO A 235 13.80 18.86 5.11
CA PRO A 235 12.56 19.13 5.85
C PRO A 235 11.62 20.11 5.14
N ALA A 236 12.18 21.04 4.36
CA ALA A 236 11.39 22.01 3.61
C ALA A 236 10.77 21.43 2.33
N GLU A 237 11.24 20.29 1.82
CA GLU A 237 10.78 19.70 0.57
C GLU A 237 9.82 18.53 0.77
N ARG A 238 9.92 17.84 1.89
CA ARG A 238 9.08 16.66 2.17
C ARG A 238 7.71 17.05 2.70
N THR A 239 6.72 16.21 2.39
CA THR A 239 5.35 16.32 2.90
C THR A 239 4.94 15.02 3.59
N GLY A 240 3.99 15.11 4.50
CA GLY A 240 3.27 13.93 4.98
C GLY A 240 2.39 13.33 3.88
N ASN A 241 1.88 12.14 4.15
CA ASN A 241 1.06 11.37 3.20
C ASN A 241 -0.15 10.67 3.84
N SER A 242 -0.22 10.61 5.17
CA SER A 242 -1.29 9.89 5.86
C SER A 242 -2.56 10.72 6.00
N ALA A 243 -3.70 10.16 5.60
CA ALA A 243 -5.00 10.78 5.79
C ALA A 243 -5.37 11.00 7.29
N ASN A 244 -4.70 10.30 8.20
CA ASN A 244 -4.88 10.51 9.65
C ASN A 244 -4.22 11.82 10.15
N SER A 245 -3.38 12.47 9.34
CA SER A 245 -2.76 13.75 9.65
C SER A 245 -3.80 14.88 9.57
N LYS A 246 -3.98 15.63 10.66
CA LYS A 246 -4.99 16.69 10.76
C LYS A 246 -4.48 18.08 10.36
N HIS A 247 -3.17 18.21 10.12
CA HIS A 247 -2.53 19.51 9.90
C HIS A 247 -2.48 19.93 8.44
N PHE A 248 -2.83 19.06 7.49
CA PHE A 248 -2.86 19.41 6.07
C PHE A 248 -3.91 20.50 5.80
N GLN A 249 -3.48 21.53 5.09
CA GLN A 249 -4.33 22.65 4.71
C GLN A 249 -4.96 22.40 3.34
N ARG A 250 -6.28 22.58 3.23
CA ARG A 250 -6.97 22.53 1.93
C ARG A 250 -7.00 23.91 1.31
N ARG A 251 -6.46 24.02 0.08
CA ARG A 251 -6.51 25.27 -0.73
C ARG A 251 -6.85 24.88 -2.17
N GLN A 252 -7.86 25.53 -2.76
CA GLN A 252 -8.28 25.32 -4.15
C GLN A 252 -8.40 23.84 -4.57
N GLY A 253 -9.00 23.01 -3.71
CA GLY A 253 -9.20 21.59 -3.98
C GLY A 253 -8.00 20.68 -3.75
N ARG A 254 -6.82 21.21 -3.42
CA ARG A 254 -5.59 20.47 -3.12
C ARG A 254 -5.26 20.46 -1.63
N LEU A 255 -4.48 19.48 -1.21
CA LEU A 255 -3.92 19.41 0.15
C LEU A 255 -2.47 19.91 0.15
N TYR A 256 -2.14 20.65 1.18
CA TYR A 256 -0.80 21.21 1.42
C TYR A 256 -0.31 20.84 2.81
N ASP A 257 0.96 20.48 2.89
CA ASP A 257 1.71 20.35 4.13
C ASP A 257 2.80 21.42 4.15
N GLN A 258 2.81 22.27 5.18
CA GLN A 258 3.75 23.37 5.33
C GLN A 258 3.90 24.25 4.06
N GLY A 259 2.79 24.48 3.36
CA GLY A 259 2.75 25.28 2.14
C GLY A 259 3.08 24.55 0.85
N ARG A 260 3.44 23.27 0.89
CA ARG A 260 3.73 22.41 -0.27
C ARG A 260 2.57 21.50 -0.61
N PRO A 261 2.24 21.30 -1.89
CA PRO A 261 1.23 20.33 -2.28
C PRO A 261 1.71 18.92 -1.93
N LEU A 262 0.81 18.09 -1.40
CA LEU A 262 1.10 16.67 -1.16
C LEU A 262 1.36 15.97 -2.50
N THR A 263 2.30 15.01 -2.49
CA THR A 263 2.49 14.11 -3.63
C THR A 263 1.34 13.11 -3.74
N TYR A 264 0.99 12.48 -2.63
CA TYR A 264 -0.12 11.54 -2.53
C TYR A 264 -0.74 11.57 -1.14
N LEU A 265 -1.95 11.03 -1.03
CA LEU A 265 -2.65 10.83 0.25
C LEU A 265 -2.98 9.35 0.38
N HIS A 266 -2.64 8.75 1.52
CA HIS A 266 -2.92 7.34 1.83
C HIS A 266 -3.93 7.25 2.97
N TYR A 267 -5.07 6.61 2.73
CA TYR A 267 -6.13 6.37 3.71
C TYR A 267 -5.82 5.16 4.61
N ILE A 268 -4.55 4.99 4.96
CA ILE A 268 -4.06 3.85 5.75
C ILE A 268 -4.87 3.62 7.02
N GLY A 269 -5.29 2.37 7.24
CA GLY A 269 -6.04 1.96 8.43
C GLY A 269 -7.52 2.38 8.43
N ILE A 270 -8.04 2.94 7.34
CA ILE A 270 -9.46 3.23 7.17
C ILE A 270 -10.12 2.03 6.48
N PRO A 271 -11.15 1.42 7.08
CA PRO A 271 -11.81 0.26 6.48
C PRO A 271 -12.40 0.57 5.10
N ALA A 272 -12.18 -0.31 4.12
CA ALA A 272 -12.65 -0.14 2.74
C ALA A 272 -14.17 0.08 2.65
N ASP A 273 -14.97 -0.60 3.49
CA ASP A 273 -16.42 -0.43 3.53
C ASP A 273 -16.87 1.02 3.84
N CYS A 274 -16.04 1.80 4.55
CA CYS A 274 -16.37 3.21 4.83
C CYS A 274 -16.49 4.04 3.54
N PHE A 275 -15.72 3.74 2.52
CA PHE A 275 -15.77 4.43 1.23
C PHE A 275 -17.04 4.05 0.45
N GLY A 276 -17.40 2.77 0.44
CA GLY A 276 -18.68 2.33 -0.12
C GLY A 276 -19.88 2.94 0.61
N GLN A 277 -19.82 3.09 1.94
CA GLN A 277 -20.86 3.76 2.71
C GLN A 277 -20.95 5.25 2.34
N LEU A 278 -19.84 5.96 2.16
CA LEU A 278 -19.84 7.34 1.66
C LEU A 278 -20.50 7.44 0.29
N CYS A 279 -20.17 6.54 -0.63
CA CYS A 279 -20.76 6.50 -1.98
C CYS A 279 -22.26 6.17 -1.98
N ARG A 280 -22.77 5.52 -0.92
CA ARG A 280 -24.20 5.33 -0.67
C ARG A 280 -24.86 6.49 0.09
N GLY A 281 -24.19 7.63 0.27
CA GLY A 281 -24.73 8.83 0.91
C GLY A 281 -24.72 8.80 2.45
N GLN A 282 -24.04 7.82 3.07
CA GLN A 282 -23.93 7.77 4.52
C GLN A 282 -22.87 8.76 5.03
N ASN A 283 -23.21 9.50 6.08
CA ASN A 283 -22.35 10.55 6.62
C ASN A 283 -21.27 9.98 7.56
N ILE A 284 -20.28 9.28 6.98
CA ILE A 284 -19.14 8.72 7.72
C ILE A 284 -18.01 9.75 7.82
N ASP A 285 -17.38 9.84 9.00
CA ASP A 285 -16.30 10.79 9.27
C ASP A 285 -14.93 10.28 8.81
N VAL A 286 -14.82 9.92 7.53
CA VAL A 286 -13.52 9.61 6.91
C VAL A 286 -12.74 10.92 6.74
N PRO A 287 -11.48 10.99 7.16
CA PRO A 287 -10.63 12.15 6.90
C PRO A 287 -10.58 12.49 5.41
N TYR A 288 -10.61 13.76 5.06
CA TYR A 288 -10.57 14.23 3.67
C TYR A 288 -11.60 13.57 2.73
N ARG A 289 -12.74 13.10 3.24
CA ARG A 289 -13.80 12.43 2.46
C ARG A 289 -14.31 13.24 1.28
N ASP A 290 -14.32 14.58 1.39
CA ASP A 290 -14.74 15.44 0.29
C ASP A 290 -13.76 15.42 -0.88
N LEU A 291 -12.46 15.21 -0.60
CA LEU A 291 -11.44 15.01 -1.61
C LEU A 291 -11.60 13.63 -2.28
N PHE A 292 -11.83 12.58 -1.48
CA PHE A 292 -12.15 11.26 -2.00
C PHE A 292 -13.37 11.30 -2.94
N LEU A 293 -14.49 11.90 -2.49
CA LEU A 293 -15.71 12.02 -3.28
C LEU A 293 -15.52 12.90 -4.52
N HIS A 294 -14.65 13.91 -4.46
CA HIS A 294 -14.30 14.72 -5.63
C HIS A 294 -13.68 13.84 -6.73
N TYR A 295 -12.65 13.07 -6.40
CA TYR A 295 -12.03 12.18 -7.39
C TYR A 295 -12.94 11.01 -7.75
N ARG A 296 -13.68 10.41 -6.81
CA ARG A 296 -14.59 9.31 -7.12
C ARG A 296 -15.66 9.69 -8.16
N TYR A 297 -16.14 10.90 -8.12
CA TYR A 297 -17.19 11.41 -9.01
C TYR A 297 -16.66 12.46 -10.00
N HIS A 298 -15.37 12.40 -10.35
CA HIS A 298 -14.74 13.39 -11.25
C HIS A 298 -15.43 13.45 -12.62
N HIS A 299 -15.77 12.29 -13.21
CA HIS A 299 -16.43 12.18 -14.51
C HIS A 299 -17.97 12.15 -14.44
N SER A 300 -18.54 12.13 -13.25
CA SER A 300 -19.99 12.09 -13.04
C SER A 300 -20.39 12.86 -11.78
N PRO A 301 -20.08 14.18 -11.73
CA PRO A 301 -20.27 15.00 -10.53
C PRO A 301 -21.74 15.08 -10.09
N GLU A 302 -22.70 14.90 -11.01
CA GLU A 302 -24.14 14.85 -10.74
C GLU A 302 -24.56 13.61 -9.94
N GLN A 303 -23.78 12.52 -10.01
CA GLN A 303 -24.02 11.29 -9.25
C GLN A 303 -23.45 11.33 -7.83
N ARG A 304 -22.69 12.41 -7.50
CA ARG A 304 -22.11 12.55 -6.17
C ARG A 304 -23.22 12.62 -5.12
N PRO A 305 -23.23 11.70 -4.14
CA PRO A 305 -24.30 11.65 -3.15
C PRO A 305 -24.28 12.84 -2.20
N ARG A 306 -25.45 13.26 -1.76
CA ARG A 306 -25.58 14.10 -0.57
C ARG A 306 -25.41 13.23 0.66
N LEU A 307 -24.50 13.63 1.56
CA LEU A 307 -24.29 12.90 2.82
C LEU A 307 -25.41 13.22 3.80
N LEU A 308 -26.21 12.22 4.14
CA LEU A 308 -27.40 12.36 4.96
C LEU A 308 -27.17 11.91 6.40
N GLY A 309 -27.90 12.51 7.32
CA GLY A 309 -27.92 12.14 8.73
C GLY A 309 -26.71 12.68 9.53
N ARG A 310 -26.66 12.29 10.81
CA ARG A 310 -25.59 12.70 11.73
C ARG A 310 -24.26 12.07 11.31
N LYS A 311 -23.18 12.86 11.36
CA LYS A 311 -21.81 12.41 11.13
C LYS A 311 -21.44 11.28 12.10
N ARG A 312 -21.01 10.12 11.57
CA ARG A 312 -20.66 8.92 12.33
C ARG A 312 -19.16 8.66 12.22
N PRO A 313 -18.46 8.29 13.30
CA PRO A 313 -17.05 7.96 13.24
C PRO A 313 -16.83 6.69 12.39
N TYR A 314 -15.76 6.65 11.60
CA TYR A 314 -15.38 5.47 10.80
C TYR A 314 -14.80 4.34 11.67
N GLN A 315 -14.31 4.65 12.87
CA GLN A 315 -13.86 3.67 13.85
C GLN A 315 -14.87 3.62 15.02
N LYS A 316 -15.21 2.40 15.46
CA LYS A 316 -15.95 2.26 16.72
C LYS A 316 -15.11 2.86 17.86
N PRO A 317 -15.68 3.65 18.75
CA PRO A 317 -14.97 4.15 19.93
C PRO A 317 -14.38 2.97 20.68
N LYS A 318 -13.10 2.99 20.99
CA LYS A 318 -12.47 1.97 21.84
C LYS A 318 -13.25 1.92 23.16
N GLY A 319 -13.73 0.74 23.57
CA GLY A 319 -14.41 0.55 24.83
C GLY A 319 -13.53 1.01 26.00
N LYS A 320 -14.15 1.36 27.16
CA LYS A 320 -13.38 1.82 28.34
C LYS A 320 -12.25 0.87 28.71
N LEU A 321 -12.49 -0.45 28.62
CA LEU A 321 -11.49 -1.50 28.89
C LEU A 321 -10.33 -1.45 27.91
N GLN A 322 -10.58 -1.31 26.60
CA GLN A 322 -9.52 -1.20 25.58
C GLN A 322 -8.71 0.08 25.70
N ARG A 323 -9.32 1.18 26.19
CA ARG A 323 -8.59 2.43 26.50
C ARG A 323 -7.67 2.27 27.70
N LEU A 324 -8.13 1.54 28.74
CA LEU A 324 -7.34 1.25 29.94
C LEU A 324 -6.16 0.35 29.62
N LEU A 325 -6.39 -0.75 28.90
CA LEU A 325 -5.36 -1.70 28.49
C LEU A 325 -4.33 -1.08 27.54
N GLY A 326 -4.76 -0.21 26.62
CA GLY A 326 -3.85 0.55 25.76
C GLY A 326 -2.97 1.55 26.53
N LYS A 327 -3.44 2.12 27.65
CA LYS A 327 -2.62 2.94 28.55
C LYS A 327 -1.61 2.13 29.37
N LEU A 328 -1.89 0.84 29.58
CA LEU A 328 -1.00 -0.09 30.29
C LEU A 328 -0.06 -0.86 29.33
N GLY A 329 -0.06 -0.54 28.03
CA GLY A 329 0.74 -1.23 27.02
C GLY A 329 0.26 -2.64 26.69
N LEU A 330 -0.89 -3.08 27.23
CA LEU A 330 -1.47 -4.38 27.00
C LEU A 330 -2.43 -4.31 25.80
N ARG A 331 -2.15 -5.08 24.76
CA ARG A 331 -3.05 -5.25 23.59
C ARG A 331 -3.83 -6.56 23.73
N ILE A 332 -5.14 -6.49 23.54
CA ILE A 332 -6.02 -7.64 23.26
C ILE A 332 -6.14 -7.76 21.75
#